data_c2f0ae3441921cbe115f148b58dcf86c
#
_entry.id   c2f0ae3441921cbe115f148b58dcf86c
#
_cell.length_a   1.000
_cell.length_b   1.000
_cell.length_c   1.000
_cell.angle_alpha   90.00
_cell.angle_beta   90.00
_cell.angle_gamma   90.00
#
_symmetry.space_group_name_H-M   'P 1'
#
loop_
_entity.id
_entity.type
_entity.pdbx_description
1 polymer ?
#
loop_
_entity_poly.entity_id
_entity_poly.type
_entity_poly.pdbx_seq_one_letter_code
_entity_poly.pdbx_strand_id
1 'polypeptide(L)'
;SKFKRILFGGDYNPNQWPEEIWKEDMTYFKEAHINSATINVFSWAKIQPSENVYDFSQLDKIVDMLSDENYDIVMATSTAALPAWMVKKYPETMSTDFEGRHHKFGGRHNFCPNSLVYQKYAKALATELAKRYGSNKNISVWHINNEYGGYCYCDNCQKQFRVWLKDKYKTINAVNEAWNTEFWGHTFYDWDEIVVPNQLSEEFLPNMTMFAGISIDYRRFYSDSMLNCYKMERDAIKEICPDAFITTNLMGTFKGLDYFKWAKEMDIVSWDNYPAYDTPWSMVAMTHDLMRGL
;
A
#
# COMPACT_ATOMS: atom_id res chain seq x y z
N SER A 1 0.86 -6.75 -26.55
CA SER A 1 0.41 -7.06 -25.18
C SER A 1 1.32 -8.11 -24.58
N LYS A 2 1.76 -7.93 -23.34
CA LYS A 2 2.56 -8.93 -22.60
C LYS A 2 1.70 -10.14 -22.26
N PHE A 3 0.41 -9.93 -22.04
CA PHE A 3 -0.52 -11.01 -21.72
C PHE A 3 -1.05 -11.65 -23.00
N LYS A 4 -0.94 -12.97 -23.08
CA LYS A 4 -1.43 -13.77 -24.21
C LYS A 4 -2.92 -14.13 -24.09
N ARG A 5 -3.49 -13.95 -22.90
CA ARG A 5 -4.88 -14.24 -22.55
C ARG A 5 -5.40 -13.23 -21.53
N ILE A 6 -6.69 -13.15 -21.39
CA ILE A 6 -7.32 -12.42 -20.27
C ILE A 6 -7.06 -13.21 -19.00
N LEU A 7 -6.51 -12.55 -17.98
CA LEU A 7 -6.36 -13.12 -16.64
C LEU A 7 -7.74 -13.07 -15.95
N PHE A 8 -8.23 -14.23 -15.57
CA PHE A 8 -9.52 -14.41 -14.90
C PHE A 8 -9.31 -15.18 -13.61
N GLY A 9 -9.59 -14.54 -12.48
CA GLY A 9 -9.38 -15.09 -11.15
C GLY A 9 -9.57 -14.02 -10.08
N GLY A 10 -9.06 -14.29 -8.90
CA GLY A 10 -9.15 -13.38 -7.74
C GLY A 10 -8.09 -13.70 -6.70
N ASP A 11 -8.26 -13.10 -5.52
CA ASP A 11 -7.41 -13.40 -4.37
C ASP A 11 -7.67 -14.83 -3.90
N TYR A 12 -6.59 -15.56 -3.73
CA TYR A 12 -6.59 -16.94 -3.26
C TYR A 12 -5.67 -17.09 -2.05
N ASN A 13 -6.26 -17.46 -0.91
CA ASN A 13 -5.58 -17.57 0.37
C ASN A 13 -5.62 -19.02 0.91
N PRO A 14 -5.01 -20.00 0.22
CA PRO A 14 -5.06 -21.41 0.62
C PRO A 14 -4.42 -21.68 1.98
N ASN A 15 -3.49 -20.80 2.40
CA ASN A 15 -2.86 -20.86 3.72
C ASN A 15 -3.84 -20.74 4.90
N GLN A 16 -5.10 -20.37 4.65
CA GLN A 16 -6.17 -20.30 5.67
C GLN A 16 -6.91 -21.64 5.81
N TRP A 17 -6.62 -22.64 4.96
CA TRP A 17 -7.31 -23.91 4.88
C TRP A 17 -6.30 -25.08 4.98
N PRO A 18 -6.75 -26.29 5.41
CA PRO A 18 -5.93 -27.49 5.32
C PRO A 18 -5.51 -27.81 3.87
N GLU A 19 -4.32 -28.39 3.70
CA GLU A 19 -3.76 -28.67 2.35
C GLU A 19 -4.64 -29.62 1.53
N GLU A 20 -5.46 -30.45 2.16
CA GLU A 20 -6.41 -31.35 1.48
C GLU A 20 -7.43 -30.57 0.65
N ILE A 21 -7.86 -29.40 1.14
CA ILE A 21 -8.81 -28.52 0.45
C ILE A 21 -8.20 -27.91 -0.81
N TRP A 22 -6.89 -27.66 -0.84
CA TRP A 22 -6.23 -27.04 -1.99
C TRP A 22 -6.41 -27.86 -3.28
N LYS A 23 -6.44 -29.18 -3.19
CA LYS A 23 -6.68 -30.05 -4.35
C LYS A 23 -8.11 -29.96 -4.87
N GLU A 24 -9.06 -29.81 -3.95
CA GLU A 24 -10.46 -29.61 -4.29
C GLU A 24 -10.65 -28.23 -4.96
N ASP A 25 -10.01 -27.17 -4.43
CA ASP A 25 -9.99 -25.85 -5.00
C ASP A 25 -9.52 -25.84 -6.47
N MET A 26 -8.44 -26.59 -6.78
CA MET A 26 -7.96 -26.71 -8.17
C MET A 26 -8.99 -27.33 -9.11
N THR A 27 -9.83 -28.23 -8.60
CA THR A 27 -10.93 -28.78 -9.39
C THR A 27 -11.97 -27.72 -9.68
N TYR A 28 -12.40 -26.97 -8.67
CA TYR A 28 -13.36 -25.88 -8.85
C TYR A 28 -12.82 -24.75 -9.73
N PHE A 29 -11.51 -24.45 -9.62
CA PHE A 29 -10.89 -23.45 -10.50
C PHE A 29 -10.96 -23.86 -11.97
N LYS A 30 -10.75 -25.14 -12.29
CA LYS A 30 -10.90 -25.69 -13.64
C LYS A 30 -12.34 -25.59 -14.13
N GLU A 31 -13.30 -25.99 -13.31
CA GLU A 31 -14.73 -25.91 -13.62
C GLU A 31 -15.18 -24.47 -13.86
N ALA A 32 -14.69 -23.52 -13.07
CA ALA A 32 -14.98 -22.09 -13.19
C ALA A 32 -14.15 -21.38 -14.28
N HIS A 33 -13.29 -22.09 -15.00
CA HIS A 33 -12.37 -21.53 -16.00
C HIS A 33 -11.43 -20.44 -15.45
N ILE A 34 -11.11 -20.46 -14.15
CA ILE A 34 -10.12 -19.59 -13.54
C ILE A 34 -8.74 -19.95 -14.10
N ASN A 35 -7.96 -18.94 -14.46
CA ASN A 35 -6.62 -19.11 -15.00
C ASN A 35 -5.55 -18.27 -14.30
N SER A 36 -5.93 -17.49 -13.29
CA SER A 36 -5.04 -16.61 -12.54
C SER A 36 -5.42 -16.59 -11.07
N ALA A 37 -4.44 -16.46 -10.19
CA ALA A 37 -4.65 -16.32 -8.75
C ALA A 37 -3.70 -15.27 -8.15
N THR A 38 -4.25 -14.33 -7.37
CA THR A 38 -3.44 -13.44 -6.52
C THR A 38 -3.21 -14.13 -5.18
N ILE A 39 -1.96 -14.34 -4.82
CA ILE A 39 -1.58 -15.06 -3.60
C ILE A 39 -0.71 -14.20 -2.69
N ASN A 40 -0.58 -14.62 -1.44
CA ASN A 40 0.36 -14.03 -0.48
C ASN A 40 0.03 -12.58 -0.06
N VAL A 41 -1.22 -12.15 -0.11
CA VAL A 41 -1.57 -10.73 0.13
C VAL A 41 -1.28 -10.28 1.56
N PHE A 42 -1.51 -11.14 2.57
CA PHE A 42 -1.36 -10.80 4.00
C PHE A 42 -0.53 -11.82 4.80
N SER A 43 0.43 -12.47 4.17
CA SER A 43 1.16 -13.59 4.77
C SER A 43 2.52 -13.21 5.39
N TRP A 44 2.80 -11.93 5.64
CA TRP A 44 4.10 -11.49 6.15
C TRP A 44 4.53 -12.23 7.41
N ALA A 45 3.64 -12.31 8.42
CA ALA A 45 3.94 -13.01 9.67
C ALA A 45 4.24 -14.51 9.47
N LYS A 46 3.67 -15.14 8.44
CA LYS A 46 3.92 -16.54 8.10
C LYS A 46 5.28 -16.74 7.43
N ILE A 47 5.61 -15.83 6.49
CA ILE A 47 6.89 -15.86 5.78
C ILE A 47 8.05 -15.45 6.67
N GLN A 48 7.83 -14.47 7.55
CA GLN A 48 8.86 -13.96 8.46
C GLN A 48 8.39 -14.06 9.92
N PRO A 49 8.46 -15.26 10.50
CA PRO A 49 7.98 -15.54 11.86
C PRO A 49 8.78 -14.84 12.95
N SER A 50 10.01 -14.41 12.65
CA SER A 50 10.84 -13.57 13.50
C SER A 50 11.77 -12.69 12.67
N GLU A 51 12.40 -11.72 13.29
CA GLU A 51 13.15 -10.64 12.62
C GLU A 51 14.17 -11.12 11.58
N ASN A 52 14.87 -12.22 11.85
CA ASN A 52 15.97 -12.69 11.01
C ASN A 52 15.69 -14.08 10.39
N VAL A 53 14.43 -14.53 10.42
CA VAL A 53 14.05 -15.87 9.94
C VAL A 53 12.98 -15.73 8.88
N TYR A 54 13.24 -16.31 7.71
CA TYR A 54 12.27 -16.47 6.64
C TYR A 54 11.89 -17.96 6.50
N ASP A 55 10.60 -18.24 6.38
CA ASP A 55 10.04 -19.56 6.11
C ASP A 55 9.10 -19.46 4.90
N PHE A 56 9.59 -19.91 3.77
CA PHE A 56 8.83 -19.93 2.52
C PHE A 56 8.16 -21.30 2.25
N SER A 57 8.28 -22.26 3.15
CA SER A 57 7.89 -23.66 2.90
C SER A 57 6.43 -23.81 2.47
N GLN A 58 5.51 -23.05 3.07
CA GLN A 58 4.10 -23.08 2.68
C GLN A 58 3.86 -22.34 1.37
N LEU A 59 4.50 -21.18 1.17
CA LEU A 59 4.35 -20.41 -0.07
C LEU A 59 4.94 -21.16 -1.26
N ASP A 60 6.05 -21.89 -1.09
CA ASP A 60 6.61 -22.76 -2.11
C ASP A 60 5.59 -23.78 -2.60
N LYS A 61 4.92 -24.50 -1.69
CA LYS A 61 3.88 -25.48 -2.05
C LYS A 61 2.73 -24.84 -2.84
N ILE A 62 2.32 -23.63 -2.46
CA ILE A 62 1.24 -22.90 -3.16
C ILE A 62 1.69 -22.52 -4.57
N VAL A 63 2.90 -21.98 -4.69
CA VAL A 63 3.48 -21.57 -5.99
C VAL A 63 3.68 -22.79 -6.90
N ASP A 64 4.21 -23.89 -6.36
CA ASP A 64 4.43 -25.13 -7.13
C ASP A 64 3.08 -25.68 -7.62
N MET A 65 2.07 -25.80 -6.75
CA MET A 65 0.74 -26.27 -7.10
C MET A 65 0.10 -25.46 -8.24
N LEU A 66 0.16 -24.14 -8.16
CA LEU A 66 -0.40 -23.26 -9.20
C LEU A 66 0.43 -23.31 -10.49
N SER A 67 1.74 -23.44 -10.38
CA SER A 67 2.66 -23.53 -11.52
C SER A 67 2.50 -24.84 -12.28
N ASP A 68 2.35 -25.96 -11.58
CA ASP A 68 2.14 -27.29 -12.15
C ASP A 68 0.84 -27.37 -12.96
N GLU A 69 -0.19 -26.63 -12.53
CA GLU A 69 -1.47 -26.51 -13.23
C GLU A 69 -1.49 -25.36 -14.25
N ASN A 70 -0.35 -24.70 -14.48
CA ASN A 70 -0.15 -23.62 -15.45
C ASN A 70 -1.05 -22.39 -15.24
N TYR A 71 -1.33 -22.03 -13.97
CA TYR A 71 -1.98 -20.76 -13.62
C TYR A 71 -1.02 -19.59 -13.76
N ASP A 72 -1.54 -18.43 -14.16
CA ASP A 72 -0.85 -17.16 -14.01
C ASP A 72 -0.93 -16.72 -12.54
N ILE A 73 0.21 -16.43 -11.93
CA ILE A 73 0.31 -16.05 -10.53
C ILE A 73 0.53 -14.55 -10.44
N VAL A 74 -0.32 -13.89 -9.66
CA VAL A 74 -0.09 -12.52 -9.19
C VAL A 74 0.50 -12.63 -7.78
N MET A 75 1.79 -12.36 -7.64
CA MET A 75 2.51 -12.48 -6.38
C MET A 75 2.44 -11.20 -5.58
N ALA A 76 1.78 -11.23 -4.42
CA ALA A 76 1.74 -10.08 -3.52
C ALA A 76 2.92 -10.04 -2.55
N THR A 77 3.30 -8.84 -2.10
CA THR A 77 4.44 -8.64 -1.19
C THR A 77 4.09 -8.77 0.28
N SER A 78 2.82 -8.91 0.64
CA SER A 78 2.30 -9.05 2.02
C SER A 78 2.50 -7.86 2.96
N THR A 79 3.04 -6.75 2.51
CA THR A 79 3.51 -5.65 3.36
C THR A 79 2.42 -4.76 3.95
N ALA A 80 1.14 -5.03 3.63
CA ALA A 80 -0.01 -4.33 4.20
C ALA A 80 -0.38 -4.78 5.63
N ALA A 81 0.11 -5.93 6.10
CA ALA A 81 -0.17 -6.47 7.43
C ALA A 81 1.13 -6.84 8.15
N LEU A 82 1.49 -6.04 9.15
CA LEU A 82 2.77 -6.20 9.86
C LEU A 82 2.74 -7.44 10.77
N PRO A 83 3.87 -8.17 10.91
CA PRO A 83 3.96 -9.26 11.88
C PRO A 83 4.03 -8.75 13.32
N ALA A 84 3.49 -9.52 14.25
CA ALA A 84 3.40 -9.15 15.66
C ALA A 84 4.76 -8.87 16.31
N TRP A 85 5.81 -9.61 15.95
CA TRP A 85 7.17 -9.40 16.46
C TRP A 85 7.72 -8.01 16.12
N MET A 86 7.39 -7.50 14.92
CA MET A 86 7.83 -6.18 14.46
C MET A 86 7.15 -5.08 15.30
N VAL A 87 5.83 -5.15 15.46
CA VAL A 87 5.07 -4.17 16.25
C VAL A 87 5.48 -4.19 17.72
N LYS A 88 5.76 -5.38 18.27
CA LYS A 88 6.25 -5.52 19.65
C LYS A 88 7.61 -4.88 19.85
N LYS A 89 8.53 -5.10 18.91
CA LYS A 89 9.92 -4.60 19.01
C LYS A 89 10.07 -3.15 18.58
N TYR A 90 9.28 -2.72 17.60
CA TYR A 90 9.34 -1.41 16.95
C TYR A 90 7.94 -0.77 16.88
N PRO A 91 7.38 -0.32 18.04
CA PRO A 91 6.02 0.23 18.07
C PRO A 91 5.79 1.41 17.11
N GLU A 92 6.84 2.19 16.81
CA GLU A 92 6.77 3.34 15.89
C GLU A 92 6.46 2.95 14.43
N THR A 93 6.44 1.64 14.11
CA THR A 93 5.98 1.15 12.82
C THR A 93 4.48 1.31 12.63
N MET A 94 3.73 1.42 13.72
CA MET A 94 2.29 1.61 13.69
C MET A 94 1.91 3.07 13.53
N SER A 95 0.80 3.32 12.86
CA SER A 95 0.28 4.66 12.64
C SER A 95 -0.33 5.27 13.91
N THR A 96 -0.40 6.60 13.92
CA THR A 96 -1.12 7.39 14.93
C THR A 96 -2.27 8.10 14.22
N ASP A 97 -3.48 8.01 14.76
CA ASP A 97 -4.65 8.63 14.18
C ASP A 97 -4.72 10.15 14.46
N PHE A 98 -5.75 10.80 13.93
CA PHE A 98 -5.95 12.25 14.06
C PHE A 98 -6.16 12.69 15.51
N GLU A 99 -6.74 11.82 16.33
CA GLU A 99 -6.95 12.03 17.78
C GLU A 99 -5.69 11.78 18.62
N GLY A 100 -4.57 11.40 18.00
CA GLY A 100 -3.31 11.13 18.68
C GLY A 100 -3.22 9.72 19.29
N ARG A 101 -4.16 8.81 18.99
CA ARG A 101 -4.12 7.44 19.47
C ARG A 101 -3.18 6.63 18.61
N HIS A 102 -2.22 5.99 19.25
CA HIS A 102 -1.28 5.10 18.60
C HIS A 102 -1.89 3.72 18.36
N HIS A 103 -1.90 3.25 17.12
CA HIS A 103 -2.42 1.94 16.78
C HIS A 103 -1.57 0.82 17.39
N LYS A 104 -2.21 -0.31 17.66
CA LYS A 104 -1.59 -1.53 18.16
C LYS A 104 -1.64 -2.63 17.12
N PHE A 105 -0.93 -3.72 17.38
CA PHE A 105 -1.01 -4.90 16.54
C PHE A 105 -2.45 -5.39 16.35
N GLY A 106 -2.75 -5.79 15.13
CA GLY A 106 -4.06 -6.26 14.71
C GLY A 106 -4.59 -5.45 13.51
N GLY A 107 -5.43 -6.06 12.70
CA GLY A 107 -5.90 -5.46 11.46
C GLY A 107 -4.82 -5.35 10.38
N ARG A 108 -5.07 -4.48 9.41
CA ARG A 108 -4.19 -4.20 8.26
C ARG A 108 -4.21 -2.70 7.96
N HIS A 109 -3.30 -2.22 7.10
CA HIS A 109 -3.19 -0.81 6.69
C HIS A 109 -2.98 0.19 7.83
N ASN A 110 -2.41 -0.26 8.93
CA ASN A 110 -2.20 0.54 10.14
C ASN A 110 -0.72 0.84 10.42
N PHE A 111 0.12 0.76 9.40
CA PHE A 111 1.54 1.10 9.47
C PHE A 111 1.81 2.58 9.20
N CYS A 112 2.93 3.08 9.69
CA CYS A 112 3.44 4.40 9.34
C CYS A 112 4.34 4.31 8.09
N PRO A 113 3.98 4.95 6.95
CA PRO A 113 4.80 4.90 5.73
C PRO A 113 6.16 5.57 5.89
N ASN A 114 6.32 6.43 6.90
CA ASN A 114 7.54 7.15 7.21
C ASN A 114 8.38 6.50 8.31
N SER A 115 8.00 5.32 8.80
CA SER A 115 8.85 4.51 9.68
C SER A 115 9.99 3.89 8.88
N LEU A 116 11.23 4.23 9.22
CA LEU A 116 12.41 3.66 8.57
C LEU A 116 12.53 2.15 8.83
N VAL A 117 12.01 1.67 9.95
CA VAL A 117 11.99 0.25 10.29
C VAL A 117 11.01 -0.48 9.37
N TYR A 118 9.78 0.03 9.22
CA TYR A 118 8.82 -0.53 8.26
C TYR A 118 9.41 -0.59 6.86
N GLN A 119 9.95 0.52 6.36
CA GLN A 119 10.54 0.61 5.02
C GLN A 119 11.69 -0.42 4.85
N LYS A 120 12.56 -0.55 5.83
CA LYS A 120 13.67 -1.51 5.79
C LYS A 120 13.17 -2.94 5.61
N TYR A 121 12.21 -3.36 6.43
CA TYR A 121 11.73 -4.74 6.39
C TYR A 121 10.80 -5.01 5.22
N ALA A 122 9.98 -4.05 4.79
CA ALA A 122 9.16 -4.18 3.58
C ALA A 122 10.03 -4.33 2.33
N LYS A 123 11.07 -3.50 2.19
CA LYS A 123 12.04 -3.63 1.10
C LYS A 123 12.75 -4.99 1.13
N ALA A 124 13.18 -5.42 2.32
CA ALA A 124 13.87 -6.70 2.47
C ALA A 124 12.96 -7.88 2.07
N LEU A 125 11.70 -7.88 2.50
CA LEU A 125 10.75 -8.92 2.13
C LEU A 125 10.50 -8.96 0.62
N ALA A 126 10.26 -7.82 -0.01
CA ALA A 126 10.08 -7.71 -1.46
C ALA A 126 11.32 -8.26 -2.22
N THR A 127 12.52 -7.94 -1.72
CA THR A 127 13.78 -8.46 -2.25
C THR A 127 13.89 -9.99 -2.15
N GLU A 128 13.57 -10.56 -0.99
CA GLU A 128 13.64 -12.01 -0.78
C GLU A 128 12.59 -12.76 -1.62
N LEU A 129 11.38 -12.23 -1.74
CA LEU A 129 10.36 -12.77 -2.64
C LEU A 129 10.82 -12.73 -4.10
N ALA A 130 11.40 -11.63 -4.57
CA ALA A 130 11.90 -11.50 -5.93
C ALA A 130 13.07 -12.46 -6.21
N LYS A 131 14.02 -12.61 -5.28
CA LYS A 131 15.11 -13.60 -5.40
C LYS A 131 14.60 -15.01 -5.52
N ARG A 132 13.57 -15.37 -4.74
CA ARG A 132 13.06 -16.73 -4.69
C ARG A 132 12.18 -17.07 -5.89
N TYR A 133 11.27 -16.20 -6.25
CA TYR A 133 10.22 -16.48 -7.24
C TYR A 133 10.37 -15.75 -8.57
N GLY A 134 11.31 -14.82 -8.69
CA GLY A 134 11.42 -13.97 -9.87
C GLY A 134 11.77 -14.69 -11.17
N SER A 135 12.38 -15.89 -11.09
CA SER A 135 12.64 -16.76 -12.25
C SER A 135 11.48 -17.67 -12.63
N ASN A 136 10.43 -17.75 -11.81
CA ASN A 136 9.27 -18.58 -12.10
C ASN A 136 8.43 -17.93 -13.21
N LYS A 137 8.33 -18.62 -14.37
CA LYS A 137 7.62 -18.12 -15.57
C LYS A 137 6.11 -17.93 -15.36
N ASN A 138 5.54 -18.53 -14.32
CA ASN A 138 4.13 -18.39 -13.98
C ASN A 138 3.84 -17.15 -13.15
N ILE A 139 4.85 -16.46 -12.59
CA ILE A 139 4.67 -15.15 -11.95
C ILE A 139 4.48 -14.12 -13.05
N SER A 140 3.24 -13.77 -13.32
CA SER A 140 2.86 -12.84 -14.40
C SER A 140 2.86 -11.38 -13.97
N VAL A 141 2.50 -11.12 -12.70
CA VAL A 141 2.38 -9.78 -12.11
C VAL A 141 2.84 -9.82 -10.65
N TRP A 142 3.46 -8.73 -10.21
CA TRP A 142 3.75 -8.46 -8.80
C TRP A 142 2.75 -7.44 -8.26
N HIS A 143 2.13 -7.77 -7.13
CA HIS A 143 1.17 -6.92 -6.43
C HIS A 143 1.82 -6.38 -5.15
N ILE A 144 2.16 -5.09 -5.15
CA ILE A 144 2.82 -4.48 -4.00
C ILE A 144 1.80 -4.06 -2.96
N ASN A 145 2.02 -4.48 -1.70
CA ASN A 145 1.18 -4.12 -0.56
C ASN A 145 -0.29 -4.52 -0.79
N ASN A 146 -1.23 -3.69 -0.40
CA ASN A 146 -2.66 -3.78 -0.72
C ASN A 146 -3.36 -2.50 -0.31
N GLU A 147 -4.17 -1.92 -1.19
CA GLU A 147 -5.04 -0.78 -0.87
C GLU A 147 -4.34 0.32 -0.07
N TYR A 148 -3.28 0.89 -0.62
CA TYR A 148 -2.62 2.02 0.03
C TYR A 148 -3.62 3.11 0.39
N GLY A 149 -3.65 3.52 1.65
CA GLY A 149 -4.62 4.49 2.14
C GLY A 149 -4.45 4.79 3.62
N GLY A 150 -5.49 5.35 4.23
CA GLY A 150 -5.45 5.80 5.62
C GLY A 150 -4.62 7.07 5.81
N TYR A 151 -4.31 7.38 7.05
CA TYR A 151 -3.46 8.51 7.45
C TYR A 151 -2.68 8.14 8.70
N CYS A 152 -1.52 8.77 8.87
CA CYS A 152 -0.71 8.66 10.07
C CYS A 152 -0.22 10.07 10.45
N TYR A 153 -0.37 10.43 11.71
CA TYR A 153 -0.03 11.75 12.24
C TYR A 153 1.03 11.64 13.37
N CYS A 154 1.95 10.68 13.25
CA CYS A 154 2.99 10.44 14.25
C CYS A 154 4.21 11.38 14.05
N ASP A 155 5.14 11.32 14.99
CA ASP A 155 6.38 12.11 14.94
C ASP A 155 7.24 11.84 13.71
N ASN A 156 7.28 10.60 13.19
CA ASN A 156 7.99 10.30 11.95
C ASN A 156 7.35 11.04 10.76
N CYS A 157 6.02 11.04 10.69
CA CYS A 157 5.30 11.79 9.67
C CYS A 157 5.52 13.29 9.82
N GLN A 158 5.54 13.83 11.05
CA GLN A 158 5.81 15.25 11.28
C GLN A 158 7.20 15.66 10.80
N LYS A 159 8.22 14.87 11.12
CA LYS A 159 9.59 15.12 10.65
C LYS A 159 9.67 15.12 9.12
N GLN A 160 9.07 14.13 8.47
CA GLN A 160 9.10 14.01 7.02
C GLN A 160 8.22 15.06 6.32
N PHE A 161 7.11 15.48 6.94
CA PHE A 161 6.28 16.56 6.43
C PHE A 161 7.05 17.89 6.37
N ARG A 162 7.82 18.21 7.41
CA ARG A 162 8.70 19.39 7.42
C ARG A 162 9.75 19.33 6.31
N VAL A 163 10.33 18.16 6.04
CA VAL A 163 11.27 17.97 4.92
C VAL A 163 10.58 18.20 3.59
N TRP A 164 9.39 17.63 3.41
CA TRP A 164 8.59 17.79 2.20
C TRP A 164 8.18 19.26 1.96
N LEU A 165 7.81 19.98 3.01
CA LEU A 165 7.50 21.42 2.92
C LEU A 165 8.73 22.23 2.55
N LYS A 166 9.90 21.92 3.13
CA LYS A 166 11.17 22.58 2.77
C LYS A 166 11.49 22.39 1.29
N ASP A 167 11.26 21.19 0.79
CA ASP A 167 11.50 20.90 -0.64
C ASP A 167 10.50 21.64 -1.53
N LYS A 168 9.23 21.71 -1.16
CA LYS A 168 8.19 22.35 -1.93
C LYS A 168 8.31 23.90 -1.92
N TYR A 169 8.46 24.49 -0.76
CA TYR A 169 8.35 25.94 -0.58
C TYR A 169 9.68 26.68 -0.48
N LYS A 170 10.76 26.00 -0.14
CA LYS A 170 12.13 26.51 0.04
C LYS A 170 12.31 27.44 1.23
N THR A 171 11.33 28.29 1.56
CA THR A 171 11.39 29.23 2.69
C THR A 171 10.14 29.16 3.55
N ILE A 172 10.27 29.50 4.84
CA ILE A 172 9.13 29.55 5.75
C ILE A 172 8.14 30.65 5.37
N ASN A 173 8.63 31.76 4.83
CA ASN A 173 7.78 32.85 4.34
C ASN A 173 6.88 32.41 3.19
N ALA A 174 7.38 31.56 2.28
CA ALA A 174 6.57 31.02 1.19
C ALA A 174 5.46 30.09 1.71
N VAL A 175 5.70 29.36 2.81
CA VAL A 175 4.64 28.58 3.49
C VAL A 175 3.60 29.52 4.08
N ASN A 176 4.03 30.54 4.80
CA ASN A 176 3.13 31.52 5.42
C ASN A 176 2.24 32.21 4.38
N GLU A 177 2.80 32.62 3.26
CA GLU A 177 2.07 33.20 2.15
C GLU A 177 1.05 32.21 1.54
N ALA A 178 1.50 30.99 1.22
CA ALA A 178 0.65 29.99 0.60
C ALA A 178 -0.51 29.51 1.48
N TRP A 179 -0.31 29.50 2.80
CA TRP A 179 -1.33 29.07 3.77
C TRP A 179 -2.13 30.24 4.36
N ASN A 180 -1.80 31.48 4.03
CA ASN A 180 -2.40 32.68 4.62
C ASN A 180 -2.35 32.66 6.16
N THR A 181 -1.17 32.48 6.71
CA THR A 181 -0.99 32.20 8.15
C THR A 181 -1.22 33.42 9.05
N GLU A 182 -1.42 34.60 8.49
CA GLU A 182 -1.84 35.77 9.26
C GLU A 182 -3.25 35.60 9.86
N PHE A 183 -4.07 34.74 9.22
CA PHE A 183 -5.38 34.39 9.76
C PHE A 183 -5.24 33.73 11.14
N TRP A 184 -5.87 34.30 12.16
CA TRP A 184 -5.81 33.90 13.56
C TRP A 184 -4.39 33.76 14.14
N GLY A 185 -3.39 34.43 13.58
CA GLY A 185 -2.05 34.46 14.10
C GLY A 185 -1.29 33.13 13.95
N HIS A 186 -1.54 32.39 12.87
CA HIS A 186 -0.87 31.12 12.57
C HIS A 186 0.52 31.26 11.97
N THR A 187 1.11 32.46 11.93
CA THR A 187 2.40 32.72 11.28
C THR A 187 3.54 31.93 11.90
N PHE A 188 4.26 31.22 11.08
CA PHE A 188 5.45 30.46 11.46
C PHE A 188 6.72 31.24 11.18
N TYR A 189 7.70 31.12 12.07
CA TYR A 189 9.03 31.70 11.93
C TYR A 189 10.13 30.64 11.79
N ASP A 190 9.87 29.42 12.23
CA ASP A 190 10.75 28.27 12.05
C ASP A 190 9.97 27.03 11.58
N TRP A 191 10.68 26.11 10.92
CA TRP A 191 10.09 24.88 10.41
C TRP A 191 9.63 23.94 11.53
N ASP A 192 10.28 23.97 12.70
CA ASP A 192 9.93 23.10 13.85
C ASP A 192 8.68 23.55 14.58
N GLU A 193 8.20 24.75 14.32
CA GLU A 193 6.91 25.22 14.82
C GLU A 193 5.72 24.54 14.11
N ILE A 194 5.97 23.98 12.90
CA ILE A 194 4.92 23.30 12.14
C ILE A 194 4.68 21.91 12.75
N VAL A 195 3.45 21.65 13.18
CA VAL A 195 2.96 20.34 13.62
C VAL A 195 2.04 19.73 12.58
N VAL A 196 1.91 18.41 12.57
CA VAL A 196 0.92 17.73 11.71
C VAL A 196 -0.51 18.08 12.16
N PRO A 197 -1.49 18.07 11.26
CA PRO A 197 -2.90 18.22 11.65
C PRO A 197 -3.27 17.21 12.75
N ASN A 198 -4.02 17.67 13.76
CA ASN A 198 -4.44 16.80 14.86
C ASN A 198 -5.69 17.38 15.55
N GLN A 199 -6.38 16.51 16.31
CA GLN A 199 -7.62 16.87 17.02
C GLN A 199 -7.44 18.03 18.00
N LEU A 200 -6.27 18.15 18.65
CA LEU A 200 -6.03 19.16 19.68
C LEU A 200 -5.78 20.56 19.11
N SER A 201 -5.37 20.67 17.84
CA SER A 201 -5.25 21.95 17.14
C SER A 201 -6.54 22.39 16.42
N GLU A 202 -7.58 21.55 16.45
CA GLU A 202 -8.82 21.72 15.70
C GLU A 202 -10.05 21.48 16.61
N GLU A 203 -10.23 22.37 17.56
CA GLU A 203 -11.34 22.24 18.54
C GLU A 203 -12.72 22.46 17.93
N PHE A 204 -12.82 23.03 16.73
CA PHE A 204 -14.08 23.54 16.22
C PHE A 204 -14.98 22.47 15.60
N LEU A 205 -14.42 21.52 14.85
CA LEU A 205 -15.18 20.46 14.19
C LEU A 205 -14.37 19.16 14.15
N PRO A 206 -14.96 18.02 14.48
CA PRO A 206 -14.28 16.73 14.41
C PRO A 206 -13.75 16.45 12.99
N ASN A 207 -12.48 16.01 12.87
CA ASN A 207 -11.82 15.63 11.62
C ASN A 207 -11.74 16.75 10.55
N MET A 208 -11.97 17.98 10.94
CA MET A 208 -11.80 19.15 10.07
C MET A 208 -10.78 20.09 10.68
N THR A 209 -9.91 20.63 9.84
CA THR A 209 -8.99 21.69 10.25
C THR A 209 -9.49 23.04 9.78
N MET A 210 -9.45 24.03 10.66
CA MET A 210 -9.63 25.42 10.29
C MET A 210 -8.46 25.95 9.46
N PHE A 211 -7.36 25.22 9.45
CA PHE A 211 -6.14 25.55 8.74
C PHE A 211 -6.05 24.77 7.41
N ALA A 212 -6.86 25.18 6.44
CA ALA A 212 -7.02 24.47 5.18
C ALA A 212 -5.69 24.22 4.43
N GLY A 213 -4.75 25.17 4.44
CA GLY A 213 -3.45 25.05 3.77
C GLY A 213 -2.65 23.86 4.26
N ILE A 214 -2.50 23.72 5.57
CA ILE A 214 -1.75 22.58 6.16
C ILE A 214 -2.42 21.24 5.86
N SER A 215 -3.75 21.17 5.93
CA SER A 215 -4.50 19.95 5.67
C SER A 215 -4.37 19.47 4.23
N ILE A 216 -4.45 20.38 3.27
CA ILE A 216 -4.31 20.07 1.85
C ILE A 216 -2.88 19.57 1.57
N ASP A 217 -1.89 20.27 2.09
CA ASP A 217 -0.49 19.87 1.90
C ASP A 217 -0.16 18.59 2.64
N TYR A 218 -0.75 18.36 3.81
CA TYR A 218 -0.57 17.08 4.50
C TYR A 218 -1.12 15.89 3.71
N ARG A 219 -2.27 16.03 3.06
CA ARG A 219 -2.82 14.99 2.18
C ARG A 219 -1.92 14.73 0.97
N ARG A 220 -1.36 15.78 0.36
CA ARG A 220 -0.39 15.65 -0.75
C ARG A 220 0.88 14.95 -0.29
N PHE A 221 1.45 15.39 0.82
CA PHE A 221 2.60 14.76 1.46
C PHE A 221 2.33 13.27 1.76
N TYR A 222 1.17 12.96 2.32
CA TYR A 222 0.85 11.59 2.70
C TYR A 222 0.69 10.67 1.49
N SER A 223 0.04 11.15 0.42
CA SER A 223 0.00 10.45 -0.87
C SER A 223 1.41 10.18 -1.41
N ASP A 224 2.31 11.16 -1.32
CA ASP A 224 3.72 11.01 -1.73
C ASP A 224 4.47 10.01 -0.84
N SER A 225 4.22 10.01 0.47
CA SER A 225 4.82 9.04 1.41
C SER A 225 4.42 7.60 1.08
N MET A 226 3.13 7.37 0.79
CA MET A 226 2.64 6.06 0.37
C MET A 226 3.23 5.64 -0.99
N LEU A 227 3.29 6.57 -1.95
CA LEU A 227 3.90 6.32 -3.25
C LEU A 227 5.39 5.96 -3.12
N ASN A 228 6.11 6.57 -2.19
CA ASN A 228 7.49 6.24 -1.93
C ASN A 228 7.65 4.81 -1.38
N CYS A 229 6.72 4.33 -0.54
CA CYS A 229 6.71 2.92 -0.10
C CYS A 229 6.49 1.97 -1.30
N TYR A 230 5.52 2.28 -2.15
CA TYR A 230 5.29 1.51 -3.38
C TYR A 230 6.53 1.46 -4.26
N LYS A 231 7.14 2.60 -4.56
CA LYS A 231 8.35 2.70 -5.40
C LYS A 231 9.52 1.93 -4.80
N MET A 232 9.70 1.99 -3.51
CA MET A 232 10.78 1.27 -2.81
C MET A 232 10.69 -0.24 -2.99
N GLU A 233 9.50 -0.83 -2.86
CA GLU A 233 9.29 -2.26 -3.08
C GLU A 233 9.37 -2.62 -4.58
N ARG A 234 8.78 -1.79 -5.45
CA ARG A 234 8.88 -1.92 -6.92
C ARG A 234 10.34 -1.98 -7.37
N ASP A 235 11.12 -1.01 -6.93
CA ASP A 235 12.52 -0.89 -7.35
C ASP A 235 13.34 -2.07 -6.84
N ALA A 236 13.08 -2.55 -5.61
CA ALA A 236 13.70 -3.75 -5.08
C ALA A 236 13.38 -5.02 -5.91
N ILE A 237 12.15 -5.15 -6.39
CA ILE A 237 11.76 -6.25 -7.28
C ILE A 237 12.43 -6.09 -8.66
N LYS A 238 12.38 -4.89 -9.24
CA LYS A 238 12.95 -4.63 -10.59
C LYS A 238 14.48 -4.73 -10.63
N GLU A 239 15.17 -4.52 -9.53
CA GLU A 239 16.61 -4.75 -9.43
C GLU A 239 16.97 -6.22 -9.69
N ILE A 240 16.11 -7.16 -9.31
CA ILE A 240 16.29 -8.62 -9.51
C ILE A 240 15.60 -9.10 -10.78
N CYS A 241 14.41 -8.57 -11.06
CA CYS A 241 13.54 -8.92 -12.16
C CYS A 241 13.21 -7.67 -13.00
N PRO A 242 14.12 -7.21 -13.88
CA PRO A 242 13.93 -5.94 -14.62
C PRO A 242 12.65 -5.89 -15.46
N ASP A 243 12.23 -7.03 -15.98
CA ASP A 243 11.03 -7.16 -16.81
C ASP A 243 9.74 -7.44 -16.02
N ALA A 244 9.79 -7.40 -14.69
CA ALA A 244 8.63 -7.61 -13.84
C ALA A 244 7.52 -6.59 -14.13
N PHE A 245 6.28 -7.07 -14.24
CA PHE A 245 5.09 -6.24 -14.29
C PHE A 245 4.57 -6.03 -12.88
N ILE A 246 4.40 -4.77 -12.51
CA ILE A 246 4.13 -4.41 -11.12
C ILE A 246 2.88 -3.53 -11.04
N THR A 247 2.03 -3.85 -10.07
CA THR A 247 0.81 -3.12 -9.75
C THR A 247 0.61 -2.99 -8.24
N THR A 248 -0.37 -2.21 -7.85
CA THR A 248 -1.07 -2.26 -6.57
C THR A 248 -2.53 -1.90 -6.84
N ASN A 249 -3.45 -2.33 -5.99
CA ASN A 249 -4.85 -2.04 -6.16
C ASN A 249 -5.24 -0.67 -5.59
N LEU A 250 -5.87 0.15 -6.40
CA LEU A 250 -6.44 1.44 -6.02
C LEU A 250 -7.87 1.23 -5.49
N MET A 251 -8.29 2.04 -4.52
CA MET A 251 -9.61 1.91 -3.89
C MET A 251 -10.69 2.75 -4.62
N GLY A 252 -10.97 2.45 -5.88
CA GLY A 252 -12.00 3.15 -6.63
C GLY A 252 -11.79 4.67 -6.71
N THR A 253 -12.72 5.47 -6.19
CA THR A 253 -12.63 6.93 -6.18
C THR A 253 -12.01 7.50 -4.90
N PHE A 254 -11.09 6.80 -4.28
CA PHE A 254 -10.44 7.22 -3.04
C PHE A 254 -9.61 8.49 -3.24
N LYS A 255 -9.94 9.54 -2.48
CA LYS A 255 -9.36 10.89 -2.64
C LYS A 255 -8.02 11.07 -1.91
N GLY A 256 -7.59 10.09 -1.13
CA GLY A 256 -6.35 10.16 -0.34
C GLY A 256 -5.08 9.97 -1.14
N LEU A 257 -5.18 9.50 -2.39
CA LEU A 257 -4.05 9.30 -3.31
C LEU A 257 -4.22 10.13 -4.58
N ASP A 258 -3.13 10.71 -5.06
CA ASP A 258 -3.07 11.37 -6.37
C ASP A 258 -2.87 10.31 -7.47
N TYR A 259 -3.96 9.77 -8.00
CA TYR A 259 -3.94 8.67 -8.97
C TYR A 259 -3.15 9.01 -10.25
N PHE A 260 -3.19 10.25 -10.73
CA PHE A 260 -2.40 10.64 -11.92
C PHE A 260 -0.90 10.56 -11.66
N LYS A 261 -0.47 10.85 -10.44
CA LYS A 261 0.92 10.69 -10.04
C LYS A 261 1.29 9.23 -9.83
N TRP A 262 0.41 8.45 -9.19
CA TRP A 262 0.60 7.03 -8.92
C TRP A 262 0.65 6.19 -10.19
N ALA A 263 -0.26 6.40 -11.13
CA ALA A 263 -0.34 5.61 -12.37
C ALA A 263 0.93 5.69 -13.23
N LYS A 264 1.65 6.81 -13.18
CA LYS A 264 2.94 6.95 -13.88
C LYS A 264 4.04 6.04 -13.36
N GLU A 265 3.90 5.56 -12.15
CA GLU A 265 4.85 4.67 -11.49
C GLU A 265 4.46 3.20 -11.56
N MET A 266 3.28 2.88 -12.09
CA MET A 266 2.71 1.54 -12.19
C MET A 266 2.83 1.01 -13.62
N ASP A 267 3.10 -0.29 -13.77
CA ASP A 267 3.05 -0.95 -15.09
C ASP A 267 1.62 -1.29 -15.50
N ILE A 268 0.75 -1.51 -14.51
CA ILE A 268 -0.68 -1.81 -14.70
C ILE A 268 -1.46 -1.03 -13.64
N VAL A 269 -2.49 -0.30 -14.05
CA VAL A 269 -3.47 0.28 -13.12
C VAL A 269 -4.51 -0.77 -12.79
N SER A 270 -4.63 -1.13 -11.52
CA SER A 270 -5.67 -2.01 -11.00
C SER A 270 -6.45 -1.33 -9.89
N TRP A 271 -7.69 -1.73 -9.67
CA TRP A 271 -8.54 -1.13 -8.65
C TRP A 271 -9.57 -2.13 -8.11
N ASP A 272 -10.04 -1.86 -6.90
CA ASP A 272 -11.04 -2.68 -6.24
C ASP A 272 -12.43 -2.36 -6.76
N ASN A 273 -13.08 -3.36 -7.36
CA ASN A 273 -14.41 -3.23 -7.91
C ASN A 273 -15.37 -4.20 -7.19
N TYR A 274 -15.97 -3.73 -6.12
CA TYR A 274 -16.96 -4.47 -5.32
C TYR A 274 -18.35 -3.82 -5.43
N PRO A 275 -19.03 -3.90 -6.60
CA PRO A 275 -20.34 -3.30 -6.74
C PRO A 275 -21.34 -4.01 -5.82
N ALA A 276 -22.01 -3.25 -4.96
CA ALA A 276 -23.17 -3.75 -4.22
C ALA A 276 -24.36 -3.97 -5.17
N TYR A 277 -25.38 -4.67 -4.68
CA TYR A 277 -26.54 -5.00 -5.50
C TYR A 277 -27.26 -3.77 -6.11
N ASP A 278 -27.22 -2.66 -5.37
CA ASP A 278 -27.85 -1.39 -5.76
C ASP A 278 -26.85 -0.37 -6.36
N THR A 279 -25.61 -0.77 -6.59
CA THR A 279 -24.60 0.12 -7.22
C THR A 279 -25.01 0.39 -8.67
N PRO A 280 -25.17 1.67 -9.07
CA PRO A 280 -25.47 2.01 -10.46
C PRO A 280 -24.36 1.53 -11.41
N TRP A 281 -24.73 0.85 -12.49
CA TRP A 281 -23.76 0.41 -13.52
C TRP A 281 -22.96 1.56 -14.14
N SER A 282 -23.57 2.75 -14.20
CA SER A 282 -22.87 3.98 -14.61
C SER A 282 -21.69 4.34 -13.71
N MET A 283 -21.79 4.09 -12.40
CA MET A 283 -20.68 4.31 -11.48
C MET A 283 -19.53 3.33 -11.76
N VAL A 284 -19.82 2.05 -11.98
CA VAL A 284 -18.84 1.04 -12.35
C VAL A 284 -18.15 1.42 -13.65
N ALA A 285 -18.93 1.76 -14.69
CA ALA A 285 -18.40 2.17 -15.99
C ALA A 285 -17.54 3.44 -15.89
N MET A 286 -18.00 4.46 -15.16
CA MET A 286 -17.24 5.70 -14.92
C MET A 286 -15.91 5.42 -14.24
N THR A 287 -15.88 4.55 -13.23
CA THR A 287 -14.64 4.24 -12.53
C THR A 287 -13.66 3.45 -13.40
N HIS A 288 -14.13 2.53 -14.24
CA HIS A 288 -13.29 1.88 -15.25
C HIS A 288 -12.72 2.87 -16.26
N ASP A 289 -13.52 3.84 -16.72
CA ASP A 289 -13.05 4.88 -17.63
C ASP A 289 -12.06 5.82 -16.97
N LEU A 290 -12.26 6.16 -15.69
CA LEU A 290 -11.29 6.90 -14.89
C LEU A 290 -9.95 6.17 -14.86
N MET A 291 -9.93 4.88 -14.49
CA MET A 291 -8.70 4.09 -14.40
C MET A 291 -8.01 3.93 -15.77
N ARG A 292 -8.79 3.86 -16.85
CA ARG A 292 -8.22 3.82 -18.21
C ARG A 292 -7.61 5.15 -18.64
N GLY A 293 -8.10 6.25 -18.09
CA GLY A 293 -7.62 7.62 -18.39
C GLY A 293 -6.35 8.02 -17.63
N LEU A 294 -5.90 7.21 -16.67
CA LEU A 294 -4.69 7.45 -15.90
C LEU A 294 -3.43 7.05 -16.69
#